data_6366fec1c4d59eff52a845171b533a37
#
_entry.id   6366fec1c4d59eff52a845171b533a37
#
_cell.length_a   1.000
_cell.length_b   1.000
_cell.length_c   1.000
_cell.angle_alpha   90.00
_cell.angle_beta   90.00
_cell.angle_gamma   90.00
#
_symmetry.space_group_name_H-M   'P 1'
#
loop_
_entity.id
_entity.type
_entity.pdbx_description
1 polymer ?
#
loop_
_entity_poly.entity_id
_entity_poly.type
_entity_poly.pdbx_seq_one_letter_code
_entity_poly.pdbx_strand_id
1 'polypeptide(L)'
;PRLTGGTAKIRRIFTICKKNIPLHPTILNTPYMKRFFLAALLLFAAVAFTGCDNDDDDLYDTLSGRVWAGDLGFYQDGRIPLDSYVYFGADGFGTDELRYADTGRYLDTLNIQWDAYDDKIYISYGRADYPRELRNVYIRRGRLTGELFIDGQYYDRITLYMQ
;
A
#
# COMPACT_ATOMS: atom_id res chain seq x y z
N PRO A 1 -23.92 39.73 -3.92
CA PRO A 1 -24.21 38.52 -4.68
C PRO A 1 -23.68 37.32 -3.91
N ARG A 2 -24.66 36.45 -3.53
CA ARG A 2 -24.37 35.17 -2.84
C ARG A 2 -24.04 34.13 -3.89
N LEU A 3 -22.93 33.42 -3.73
CA LEU A 3 -22.67 32.16 -4.44
C LEU A 3 -22.80 31.03 -3.45
N THR A 4 -23.83 30.21 -3.66
CA THR A 4 -24.13 28.98 -2.96
C THR A 4 -23.26 27.87 -3.55
N GLY A 5 -22.38 27.28 -2.73
CA GLY A 5 -21.58 26.12 -3.10
C GLY A 5 -22.40 24.83 -2.99
N GLY A 6 -22.57 24.12 -4.10
CA GLY A 6 -23.19 22.81 -4.15
C GLY A 6 -22.17 21.72 -3.84
N THR A 7 -22.38 21.01 -2.75
CA THR A 7 -21.65 19.77 -2.40
C THR A 7 -22.21 18.60 -3.22
N ALA A 8 -21.46 18.14 -4.21
CA ALA A 8 -21.78 16.92 -4.97
C ALA A 8 -21.42 15.68 -4.15
N LYS A 9 -22.44 15.03 -3.59
CA LYS A 9 -22.33 13.77 -2.89
C LYS A 9 -22.34 12.62 -3.90
N ILE A 10 -21.19 12.07 -4.23
CA ILE A 10 -21.06 10.89 -5.10
C ILE A 10 -21.54 9.66 -4.33
N ARG A 11 -22.76 9.22 -4.62
CA ARG A 11 -23.27 7.91 -4.18
C ARG A 11 -22.73 6.84 -5.13
N ARG A 12 -21.86 5.98 -4.65
CA ARG A 12 -21.53 4.72 -5.35
C ARG A 12 -22.75 3.81 -5.31
N ILE A 13 -23.34 3.56 -6.46
CA ILE A 13 -24.45 2.62 -6.63
C ILE A 13 -23.83 1.24 -6.77
N PHE A 14 -23.94 0.43 -5.73
CA PHE A 14 -23.70 -1.01 -5.82
C PHE A 14 -24.87 -1.65 -6.57
N THR A 15 -24.67 -1.98 -7.84
CA THR A 15 -25.63 -2.76 -8.62
C THR A 15 -25.36 -4.26 -8.37
N ILE A 16 -26.13 -4.82 -7.43
CA ILE A 16 -26.17 -6.28 -7.23
C ILE A 16 -26.98 -6.87 -8.38
N CYS A 17 -26.30 -7.53 -9.33
CA CYS A 17 -26.97 -8.34 -10.36
C CYS A 17 -27.56 -9.60 -9.72
N LYS A 18 -28.82 -9.54 -9.27
CA LYS A 18 -29.62 -10.72 -8.92
C LYS A 18 -30.10 -11.38 -10.22
N LYS A 19 -29.35 -12.34 -10.73
CA LYS A 19 -29.80 -13.20 -11.83
C LYS A 19 -30.58 -14.37 -11.22
N ASN A 20 -31.91 -14.28 -11.24
CA ASN A 20 -32.80 -15.40 -10.89
C ASN A 20 -32.71 -16.46 -11.97
N ILE A 21 -32.09 -17.58 -11.69
CA ILE A 21 -32.12 -18.79 -12.51
C ILE A 21 -33.25 -19.68 -11.96
N PRO A 22 -34.29 -20.02 -12.75
CA PRO A 22 -35.31 -20.92 -12.32
C PRO A 22 -34.75 -22.34 -12.23
N LEU A 23 -34.66 -22.90 -11.03
CA LEU A 23 -34.38 -24.32 -10.81
C LEU A 23 -35.61 -25.14 -11.14
N HIS A 24 -35.55 -25.87 -12.24
CA HIS A 24 -36.50 -26.91 -12.59
C HIS A 24 -36.12 -28.18 -11.83
N PRO A 25 -36.98 -28.77 -10.99
CA PRO A 25 -36.68 -30.03 -10.30
C PRO A 25 -37.05 -31.20 -11.20
N THR A 26 -36.10 -31.77 -11.91
CA THR A 26 -36.31 -33.05 -12.63
C THR A 26 -35.21 -34.04 -12.26
N ILE A 27 -35.62 -34.95 -11.36
CA ILE A 27 -35.24 -36.37 -11.26
C ILE A 27 -33.79 -36.74 -11.58
N LEU A 28 -33.02 -37.02 -10.55
CA LEU A 28 -31.78 -37.81 -10.65
C LEU A 28 -31.66 -38.76 -9.46
N ASN A 29 -32.36 -39.90 -9.57
CA ASN A 29 -32.36 -40.99 -8.58
C ASN A 29 -31.52 -42.18 -9.13
N THR A 30 -30.21 -41.97 -9.37
CA THR A 30 -29.29 -43.08 -9.60
C THR A 30 -28.09 -42.93 -8.70
N PRO A 31 -27.64 -44.00 -8.00
CA PRO A 31 -26.55 -43.93 -7.01
C PRO A 31 -25.20 -43.53 -7.62
N TYR A 32 -25.02 -43.72 -8.91
CA TYR A 32 -23.81 -43.29 -9.63
C TYR A 32 -23.72 -41.78 -9.79
N MET A 33 -24.83 -41.09 -10.03
CA MET A 33 -24.82 -39.62 -10.20
C MET A 33 -24.52 -38.86 -8.90
N LYS A 34 -24.95 -39.41 -7.74
CA LYS A 34 -24.62 -38.78 -6.43
C LYS A 34 -23.13 -38.71 -6.19
N ARG A 35 -22.36 -39.70 -6.63
CA ARG A 35 -20.89 -39.72 -6.49
C ARG A 35 -20.20 -38.72 -7.43
N PHE A 36 -20.71 -38.56 -8.64
CA PHE A 36 -20.22 -37.55 -9.59
C PHE A 36 -20.56 -36.13 -9.14
N PHE A 37 -21.75 -35.89 -8.58
CA PHE A 37 -22.11 -34.57 -8.04
C PHE A 37 -21.26 -34.20 -6.82
N LEU A 38 -20.97 -35.16 -5.94
CA LEU A 38 -20.08 -34.94 -4.77
C LEU A 38 -18.63 -34.63 -5.21
N ALA A 39 -18.15 -35.35 -6.21
CA ALA A 39 -16.80 -35.09 -6.75
C ALA A 39 -16.71 -33.75 -7.49
N ALA A 40 -17.74 -33.38 -8.25
CA ALA A 40 -17.83 -32.09 -8.91
C ALA A 40 -17.97 -30.93 -7.91
N LEU A 41 -18.75 -31.11 -6.82
CA LEU A 41 -18.90 -30.13 -5.77
C LEU A 41 -17.59 -29.90 -5.00
N LEU A 42 -16.83 -30.98 -4.74
CA LEU A 42 -15.51 -30.91 -4.11
C LEU A 42 -14.47 -30.24 -5.03
N LEU A 43 -14.53 -30.49 -6.34
CA LEU A 43 -13.70 -29.81 -7.34
C LEU A 43 -14.04 -28.31 -7.44
N PHE A 44 -15.32 -27.96 -7.43
CA PHE A 44 -15.76 -26.56 -7.43
C PHE A 44 -15.39 -25.85 -6.12
N ALA A 45 -15.47 -26.53 -4.97
CA ALA A 45 -15.01 -25.99 -3.70
C ALA A 45 -13.50 -25.74 -3.69
N ALA A 46 -12.72 -26.65 -4.28
CA ALA A 46 -11.25 -26.48 -4.37
C ALA A 46 -10.86 -25.29 -5.26
N VAL A 47 -11.62 -25.00 -6.32
CA VAL A 47 -11.35 -23.82 -7.19
C VAL A 47 -11.85 -22.52 -6.56
N ALA A 48 -12.89 -22.59 -5.70
CA ALA A 48 -13.38 -21.40 -4.99
C ALA A 48 -12.45 -20.93 -3.86
N PHE A 49 -11.51 -21.77 -3.42
CA PHE A 49 -10.47 -21.42 -2.43
C PHE A 49 -9.14 -21.02 -3.06
N THR A 50 -8.98 -21.08 -4.39
CA THR A 50 -7.98 -20.26 -5.03
C THR A 50 -8.54 -18.83 -5.03
N GLY A 51 -8.62 -18.25 -3.83
CA GLY A 51 -8.89 -16.84 -3.66
C GLY A 51 -7.94 -16.09 -4.56
N CYS A 52 -8.44 -15.14 -5.30
CA CYS A 52 -7.62 -14.06 -5.78
C CYS A 52 -6.82 -13.59 -4.57
N ASP A 53 -5.53 -13.91 -4.51
CA ASP A 53 -4.57 -13.04 -3.88
C ASP A 53 -4.68 -11.74 -4.69
N ASN A 54 -5.66 -10.92 -4.32
CA ASN A 54 -5.56 -9.50 -4.57
C ASN A 54 -4.42 -9.05 -3.67
N ASP A 55 -3.19 -9.26 -4.14
CA ASP A 55 -1.99 -8.60 -3.63
C ASP A 55 -2.01 -7.09 -3.97
N ASP A 56 -3.17 -6.54 -4.22
CA ASP A 56 -3.48 -5.12 -4.17
C ASP A 56 -3.86 -4.73 -2.73
N ASP A 57 -3.07 -5.17 -1.75
CA ASP A 57 -2.97 -4.44 -0.50
C ASP A 57 -2.52 -3.04 -0.91
N ASP A 58 -3.45 -2.08 -0.82
CA ASP A 58 -3.16 -0.70 -1.20
C ASP A 58 -1.85 -0.31 -0.50
N LEU A 59 -0.86 0.11 -1.28
CA LEU A 59 0.45 0.48 -0.78
C LEU A 59 0.32 1.47 0.39
N TYR A 60 -0.69 2.35 0.31
CA TYR A 60 -1.04 3.29 1.36
C TYR A 60 -1.41 2.58 2.67
N ASP A 61 -2.28 1.58 2.63
CA ASP A 61 -2.72 0.82 3.81
C ASP A 61 -1.56 0.01 4.42
N THR A 62 -0.69 -0.53 3.57
CA THR A 62 0.49 -1.27 4.02
C THR A 62 1.50 -0.38 4.76
N LEU A 63 1.62 0.90 4.37
CA LEU A 63 2.53 1.86 4.98
C LEU A 63 1.94 2.49 6.24
N SER A 64 0.63 2.75 6.25
CA SER A 64 -0.06 3.51 7.28
C SER A 64 0.12 2.94 8.69
N GLY A 65 0.40 3.81 9.65
CA GLY A 65 0.55 3.47 11.07
C GLY A 65 1.84 2.72 11.41
N ARG A 66 2.80 2.66 10.49
CA ARG A 66 4.07 1.92 10.67
C ARG A 66 5.29 2.82 10.52
N VAL A 67 6.39 2.37 11.12
CA VAL A 67 7.70 3.01 10.97
C VAL A 67 8.54 2.19 10.00
N TRP A 68 9.20 2.88 9.07
CA TRP A 68 10.11 2.30 8.10
C TRP A 68 11.47 2.97 8.22
N ALA A 69 12.55 2.18 8.35
CA ALA A 69 13.89 2.71 8.55
C ALA A 69 14.83 2.35 7.41
N GLY A 70 15.67 3.32 7.02
CA GLY A 70 16.73 3.18 6.03
C GLY A 70 17.20 4.51 5.48
N ASP A 71 18.03 4.44 4.43
CA ASP A 71 18.61 5.62 3.79
C ASP A 71 17.61 6.28 2.83
N LEU A 72 17.24 7.53 3.08
CA LEU A 72 16.48 8.40 2.17
C LEU A 72 17.31 9.56 1.59
N GLY A 73 18.63 9.41 1.57
CA GLY A 73 19.54 10.38 0.98
C GLY A 73 19.74 11.63 1.83
N PHE A 74 19.66 11.51 3.15
CA PHE A 74 19.98 12.62 4.05
C PHE A 74 21.44 12.59 4.48
N TYR A 75 22.02 13.78 4.57
CA TYR A 75 23.39 13.97 5.04
C TYR A 75 23.46 15.19 5.96
N GLN A 76 24.15 15.06 7.08
CA GLN A 76 24.54 16.23 7.85
C GLN A 76 25.77 16.87 7.21
N ASP A 77 25.70 18.19 6.98
CA ASP A 77 26.76 19.00 6.37
C ASP A 77 27.29 18.42 5.02
N GLY A 78 26.42 17.69 4.29
CA GLY A 78 26.71 17.08 3.01
C GLY A 78 27.73 15.94 3.05
N ARG A 79 28.07 15.40 4.21
CA ARG A 79 29.14 14.41 4.38
C ARG A 79 28.79 13.22 5.25
N ILE A 80 28.06 13.43 6.34
CA ILE A 80 27.77 12.39 7.32
C ILE A 80 26.41 11.79 6.98
N PRO A 81 26.33 10.50 6.60
CA PRO A 81 25.07 9.87 6.22
C PRO A 81 24.14 9.74 7.42
N LEU A 82 22.86 9.92 7.15
CA LEU A 82 21.78 9.79 8.13
C LEU A 82 20.81 8.71 7.68
N ASP A 83 20.36 7.89 8.61
CA ASP A 83 19.23 7.00 8.43
C ASP A 83 17.93 7.70 8.83
N SER A 84 16.91 7.49 8.03
CA SER A 84 15.53 7.92 8.25
C SER A 84 14.74 6.86 8.99
N TYR A 85 13.92 7.27 9.95
CA TYR A 85 12.90 6.46 10.60
C TYR A 85 11.56 7.12 10.33
N VAL A 86 10.95 6.76 9.21
CA VAL A 86 9.75 7.40 8.69
C VAL A 86 8.51 6.75 9.29
N TYR A 87 7.73 7.51 10.03
CA TYR A 87 6.38 7.14 10.44
C TYR A 87 5.36 7.69 9.43
N PHE A 88 4.62 6.81 8.80
CA PHE A 88 3.53 7.14 7.89
C PHE A 88 2.19 7.12 8.62
N GLY A 89 1.68 8.29 9.00
CA GLY A 89 0.37 8.39 9.66
C GLY A 89 -0.78 8.19 8.67
N ALA A 90 -1.89 7.60 9.14
CA ALA A 90 -3.04 7.25 8.30
C ALA A 90 -3.85 8.44 7.75
N ASP A 91 -3.49 9.65 8.12
CA ASP A 91 -4.08 10.91 7.67
C ASP A 91 -3.26 11.62 6.58
N GLY A 92 -2.21 10.97 6.05
CA GLY A 92 -1.30 11.53 5.06
C GLY A 92 -0.22 12.45 5.66
N PHE A 93 -0.15 12.54 7.00
CA PHE A 93 0.92 13.22 7.71
C PHE A 93 1.79 12.20 8.45
N GLY A 94 2.99 12.63 8.82
CA GLY A 94 3.91 11.75 9.53
C GLY A 94 5.14 12.50 10.01
N THR A 95 6.13 11.73 10.43
CA THR A 95 7.43 12.24 10.86
C THR A 95 8.55 11.40 10.28
N ASP A 96 9.68 12.04 10.02
CA ASP A 96 10.94 11.38 9.69
C ASP A 96 11.96 11.74 10.76
N GLU A 97 12.31 10.75 11.59
CA GLU A 97 13.33 10.90 12.61
C GLU A 97 14.69 10.56 11.99
N LEU A 98 15.58 11.54 11.93
CA LEU A 98 16.91 11.41 11.37
C LEU A 98 17.91 10.98 12.45
N ARG A 99 18.69 9.96 12.14
CA ARG A 99 19.75 9.43 13.01
C ARG A 99 21.05 9.29 12.26
N TYR A 100 22.17 9.45 12.97
CA TYR A 100 23.48 9.15 12.39
C TYR A 100 23.58 7.67 12.02
N ALA A 101 23.90 7.35 10.77
CA ALA A 101 23.94 5.97 10.28
C ALA A 101 25.00 5.10 10.99
N ASP A 102 26.10 5.71 11.47
CA ASP A 102 27.19 5.02 12.15
C ASP A 102 26.91 4.71 13.63
N THR A 103 26.19 5.59 14.31
CA THR A 103 25.97 5.52 15.77
C THR A 103 24.53 5.28 16.18
N GLY A 104 23.56 5.45 15.28
CA GLY A 104 22.13 5.44 15.57
C GLY A 104 21.67 6.61 16.46
N ARG A 105 22.58 7.57 16.76
CA ARG A 105 22.25 8.72 17.62
C ARG A 105 21.26 9.63 16.92
N TYR A 106 20.21 10.00 17.64
CA TYR A 106 19.21 10.96 17.19
C TYR A 106 19.84 12.32 16.81
N LEU A 107 19.41 12.89 15.71
CA LEU A 107 19.78 14.21 15.25
C LEU A 107 18.59 15.17 15.28
N ASP A 108 17.53 14.87 14.55
CA ASP A 108 16.37 15.77 14.36
C ASP A 108 15.12 14.97 13.97
N THR A 109 13.96 15.64 13.98
CA THR A 109 12.69 15.09 13.48
C THR A 109 12.04 16.09 12.55
N LEU A 110 11.79 15.66 11.33
CA LEU A 110 11.11 16.42 10.30
C LEU A 110 9.63 16.01 10.21
N ASN A 111 8.74 17.00 10.12
CA ASN A 111 7.34 16.71 9.79
C ASN A 111 7.22 16.47 8.29
N ILE A 112 6.43 15.47 7.91
CA ILE A 112 6.19 15.13 6.53
C ILE A 112 4.70 15.15 6.18
N GLN A 113 4.44 15.40 4.91
CA GLN A 113 3.21 15.01 4.23
C GLN A 113 3.57 13.91 3.25
N TRP A 114 2.74 12.87 3.18
CA TRP A 114 3.01 11.75 2.31
C TRP A 114 1.75 11.24 1.63
N ASP A 115 1.95 10.59 0.51
CA ASP A 115 0.91 9.89 -0.24
C ASP A 115 1.52 8.68 -0.94
N ALA A 116 0.69 7.66 -1.21
CA ALA A 116 1.11 6.49 -1.94
C ALA A 116 0.00 6.04 -2.89
N TYR A 117 0.36 5.75 -4.14
CA TYR A 117 -0.55 5.23 -5.15
C TYR A 117 0.19 4.38 -6.17
N ASP A 118 -0.44 3.34 -6.66
CA ASP A 118 0.19 2.34 -7.52
C ASP A 118 1.48 1.80 -6.86
N ASP A 119 2.61 1.94 -7.52
CA ASP A 119 3.93 1.53 -7.06
C ASP A 119 4.82 2.71 -6.63
N LYS A 120 4.20 3.83 -6.17
CA LYS A 120 4.92 5.06 -5.83
C LYS A 120 4.58 5.58 -4.45
N ILE A 121 5.58 6.16 -3.80
CA ILE A 121 5.44 6.89 -2.53
C ILE A 121 6.00 8.29 -2.72
N TYR A 122 5.25 9.29 -2.29
CA TYR A 122 5.65 10.70 -2.25
C TYR A 122 5.80 11.15 -0.83
N ILE A 123 6.94 11.79 -0.52
CA ILE A 123 7.24 12.36 0.79
C ILE A 123 7.67 13.81 0.60
N SER A 124 6.91 14.72 1.19
CA SER A 124 7.20 16.15 1.19
C SER A 124 7.62 16.60 2.58
N TYR A 125 8.75 17.27 2.65
CA TYR A 125 9.30 17.89 3.87
C TYR A 125 8.96 19.38 3.94
N GLY A 126 8.06 19.86 3.09
CA GLY A 126 7.66 21.25 3.00
C GLY A 126 8.83 22.13 2.59
N ARG A 127 9.25 23.05 3.49
CA ARG A 127 10.39 23.96 3.23
C ARG A 127 11.68 23.46 3.91
N ALA A 128 11.63 22.35 4.63
CA ALA A 128 12.79 21.87 5.38
C ALA A 128 13.80 21.15 4.49
N ASP A 129 13.32 20.45 3.44
CA ASP A 129 14.17 19.73 2.49
C ASP A 129 13.44 19.47 1.17
N TYR A 130 14.17 18.94 0.18
CA TYR A 130 13.63 18.52 -1.11
C TYR A 130 12.69 17.32 -0.96
N PRO A 131 11.64 17.22 -1.81
CA PRO A 131 10.74 16.08 -1.79
C PRO A 131 11.47 14.79 -2.20
N ARG A 132 11.01 13.66 -1.63
CA ARG A 132 11.42 12.30 -2.02
C ARG A 132 10.28 11.62 -2.75
N GLU A 133 10.61 10.93 -3.81
CA GLU A 133 9.69 10.05 -4.53
C GLU A 133 10.36 8.68 -4.63
N LEU A 134 9.67 7.65 -4.16
CA LEU A 134 10.06 6.26 -4.42
C LEU A 134 9.20 5.74 -5.57
N ARG A 135 9.82 5.10 -6.55
CA ARG A 135 9.16 4.46 -7.70
C ARG A 135 9.49 2.99 -7.76
N ASN A 136 8.66 2.23 -8.48
CA ASN A 136 8.80 0.78 -8.60
C ASN A 136 8.89 0.12 -7.22
N VAL A 137 8.02 0.58 -6.32
CA VAL A 137 7.99 0.12 -4.92
C VAL A 137 7.34 -1.25 -4.85
N TYR A 138 7.97 -2.15 -4.11
CA TYR A 138 7.33 -3.38 -3.68
C TYR A 138 7.69 -3.70 -2.23
N ILE A 139 6.74 -4.31 -1.52
CA ILE A 139 6.91 -4.70 -0.13
C ILE A 139 6.86 -6.23 -0.02
N ARG A 140 7.86 -6.80 0.64
CA ARG A 140 7.89 -8.23 0.92
C ARG A 140 8.54 -8.51 2.28
N ARG A 141 7.82 -9.20 3.16
CA ARG A 141 8.33 -9.62 4.48
C ARG A 141 8.91 -8.47 5.32
N GLY A 142 8.22 -7.34 5.39
CA GLY A 142 8.68 -6.16 6.14
C GLY A 142 9.86 -5.42 5.51
N ARG A 143 10.13 -5.67 4.24
CA ARG A 143 11.13 -4.94 3.45
C ARG A 143 10.43 -4.23 2.31
N LEU A 144 10.59 -2.93 2.23
CA LEU A 144 10.19 -2.07 1.15
C LEU A 144 11.41 -1.79 0.29
N THR A 145 11.33 -2.04 -1.01
CA THR A 145 12.41 -1.73 -1.97
C THR A 145 11.84 -0.85 -3.07
N GLY A 146 12.60 0.13 -3.50
CA GLY A 146 12.20 1.06 -4.56
C GLY A 146 13.38 1.87 -5.08
N GLU A 147 13.11 2.68 -6.09
CA GLU A 147 14.04 3.64 -6.69
C GLU A 147 13.77 5.01 -6.09
N LEU A 148 14.75 5.59 -5.41
CA LEU A 148 14.64 6.90 -4.78
C LEU A 148 14.98 8.00 -5.78
N PHE A 149 14.11 8.99 -5.83
CA PHE A 149 14.30 10.26 -6.54
C PHE A 149 14.25 11.41 -5.54
N ILE A 150 15.19 12.34 -5.64
CA ILE A 150 15.26 13.55 -4.82
C ILE A 150 15.11 14.74 -5.76
N ASP A 151 14.12 15.59 -5.54
CA ASP A 151 13.78 16.72 -6.42
C ASP A 151 13.63 16.28 -7.90
N GLY A 152 13.00 15.12 -8.11
CA GLY A 152 12.79 14.54 -9.44
C GLY A 152 14.02 13.91 -10.11
N GLN A 153 15.19 13.95 -9.48
CA GLN A 153 16.42 13.31 -10.00
C GLN A 153 16.64 11.94 -9.34
N TYR A 154 16.94 10.93 -10.16
CA TYR A 154 17.28 9.61 -9.66
C TYR A 154 18.49 9.69 -8.72
N TYR A 155 18.36 9.12 -7.54
CA TYR A 155 19.40 9.08 -6.53
C TYR A 155 20.02 7.68 -6.43
N ASP A 156 19.23 6.67 -6.00
CA ASP A 156 19.70 5.30 -5.85
C ASP A 156 18.50 4.31 -5.73
N ARG A 157 18.80 3.01 -5.75
CA ARG A 157 17.87 1.97 -5.35
C ARG A 157 18.03 1.69 -3.86
N ILE A 158 16.97 1.89 -3.11
CA ILE A 158 17.00 1.81 -1.65
C ILE A 158 16.17 0.65 -1.10
N THR A 159 16.42 0.34 0.16
CA THR A 159 15.60 -0.59 0.93
C THR A 159 15.30 0.01 2.30
N LEU A 160 14.01 0.07 2.66
CA LEU A 160 13.56 0.40 4.00
C LEU A 160 13.06 -0.87 4.71
N TYR A 161 13.24 -0.90 6.01
CA TYR A 161 12.85 -2.03 6.86
C TYR A 161 11.79 -1.59 7.86
N MET A 162 10.70 -2.36 7.92
CA MET A 162 9.65 -2.16 8.93
C MET A 162 10.20 -2.42 10.33
N GLN A 163 9.92 -1.51 11.25
CA GLN A 163 10.38 -1.53 12.64
C GLN A 163 9.32 -2.10 13.59
#